data_93be397b6ada4c5a60dda60d0972c7c4
#
_entry.id   93be397b6ada4c5a60dda60d0972c7c4
#
_cell.length_a   1.000
_cell.length_b   1.000
_cell.length_c   1.000
_cell.angle_alpha   90.00
_cell.angle_beta   90.00
_cell.angle_gamma   90.00
#
_symmetry.space_group_name_H-M   'P 1'
#
loop_
_entity.id
_entity.type
_entity.pdbx_description
1 polymer ?
#
loop_
_entity_poly.entity_id
_entity_poly.type
_entity_poly.pdbx_seq_one_letter_code
_entity_poly.pdbx_strand_id
1 'polypeptide(L)'
;MSRLLGGAALIAALAVAVPWLAAAGAGDTAFTDAERAAVRALAVPPGHTPPEVPDPALAEFGQRLFFDRRLSGDGRFSCASCHQPERAFTDGLALPEAAGRGHRNTPTLINVADNPWFQWDGAADSLWSQMLLVIENPRELDNDRLNLAHTLYRNKDLRAAYR
;
A
#
# COMPACT_ATOMS: atom_id res chain seq x y z
N MET A 1 -41.81 -50.26 50.50
CA MET A 1 -40.70 -51.18 50.23
C MET A 1 -40.54 -51.16 48.71
N SER A 2 -39.57 -50.39 48.19
CA SER A 2 -39.16 -50.50 46.77
C SER A 2 -37.80 -49.85 46.65
N ARG A 3 -36.81 -50.62 46.33
CA ARG A 3 -35.40 -50.25 46.15
C ARG A 3 -35.23 -49.67 44.76
N LEU A 4 -34.75 -48.45 44.69
CA LEU A 4 -34.26 -47.84 43.45
C LEU A 4 -32.78 -48.15 43.30
N LEU A 5 -32.45 -48.95 42.30
CA LEU A 5 -31.10 -49.20 41.85
C LEU A 5 -30.60 -48.02 41.01
N GLY A 6 -29.60 -47.33 41.52
CA GLY A 6 -28.90 -46.29 40.77
C GLY A 6 -27.93 -46.90 39.78
N GLY A 7 -28.20 -46.71 38.51
CA GLY A 7 -27.25 -47.00 37.42
C GLY A 7 -26.27 -45.87 37.23
N ALA A 8 -25.01 -46.08 37.61
CA ALA A 8 -23.93 -45.19 37.24
C ALA A 8 -23.49 -45.44 35.79
N ALA A 9 -23.82 -44.56 34.90
CA ALA A 9 -23.31 -44.59 33.52
C ALA A 9 -21.86 -44.04 33.49
N LEU A 10 -20.91 -44.94 33.27
CA LEU A 10 -19.52 -44.59 32.98
C LEU A 10 -19.45 -44.02 31.57
N ILE A 11 -19.23 -42.74 31.45
CA ILE A 11 -18.88 -42.09 30.19
C ILE A 11 -17.38 -42.28 29.97
N ALA A 12 -17.03 -43.25 29.13
CA ALA A 12 -15.65 -43.41 28.65
C ALA A 12 -15.36 -42.31 27.64
N ALA A 13 -14.61 -41.28 28.03
CA ALA A 13 -14.09 -40.27 27.11
C ALA A 13 -12.98 -40.90 26.25
N LEU A 14 -13.29 -41.25 25.01
CA LEU A 14 -12.27 -41.57 24.01
C LEU A 14 -11.47 -40.30 23.70
N ALA A 15 -10.27 -40.19 24.24
CA ALA A 15 -9.27 -39.22 23.80
C ALA A 15 -8.77 -39.64 22.40
N VAL A 16 -9.36 -39.13 21.36
CA VAL A 16 -8.80 -39.22 20.02
C VAL A 16 -7.58 -38.29 19.97
N ALA A 17 -6.40 -38.88 20.17
CA ALA A 17 -5.15 -38.16 19.93
C ALA A 17 -5.06 -37.84 18.46
N VAL A 18 -5.13 -36.55 18.14
CA VAL A 18 -4.97 -36.02 16.75
C VAL A 18 -3.47 -35.86 16.51
N PRO A 19 -2.82 -36.77 15.77
CA PRO A 19 -1.35 -36.78 15.66
C PRO A 19 -0.77 -35.70 14.76
N TRP A 20 -1.60 -34.81 14.20
CA TRP A 20 -1.14 -33.74 13.30
C TRP A 20 -0.77 -32.40 13.99
N LEU A 21 -0.95 -32.32 15.33
CA LEU A 21 -0.51 -31.13 16.10
C LEU A 21 0.98 -31.20 16.52
N ALA A 22 1.67 -32.31 16.29
CA ALA A 22 3.07 -32.45 16.65
C ALA A 22 4.06 -32.25 15.50
N ALA A 23 3.61 -31.88 14.30
CA ALA A 23 4.47 -31.67 13.12
C ALA A 23 4.72 -30.21 12.76
N ALA A 24 4.34 -29.26 13.63
CA ALA A 24 4.86 -27.91 13.56
C ALA A 24 6.17 -27.82 14.38
N GLY A 25 7.10 -28.74 14.09
CA GLY A 25 8.49 -28.52 14.43
C GLY A 25 8.86 -27.19 13.78
N ALA A 26 9.48 -26.26 14.53
CA ALA A 26 10.16 -25.12 13.99
C ALA A 26 11.20 -25.67 13.00
N GLY A 27 10.76 -25.94 11.77
CA GLY A 27 11.66 -26.19 10.65
C GLY A 27 12.57 -24.99 10.60
N ASP A 28 13.84 -25.24 10.54
CA ASP A 28 14.85 -24.21 10.33
C ASP A 28 14.37 -23.34 9.16
N THR A 29 13.88 -22.12 9.49
CA THR A 29 13.36 -21.16 8.51
C THR A 29 14.51 -20.49 7.75
N ALA A 30 15.71 -21.04 7.84
CA ALA A 30 16.85 -20.55 7.11
C ALA A 30 16.59 -20.74 5.60
N PHE A 31 16.60 -19.64 4.86
CA PHE A 31 16.53 -19.67 3.41
C PHE A 31 17.63 -20.55 2.81
N THR A 32 17.27 -21.35 1.82
CA THR A 32 18.25 -22.09 0.99
C THR A 32 19.14 -21.10 0.24
N ASP A 33 20.28 -21.55 -0.23
CA ASP A 33 21.19 -20.71 -1.03
C ASP A 33 20.52 -20.19 -2.32
N ALA A 34 19.67 -21.00 -2.95
CA ALA A 34 18.89 -20.59 -4.12
C ALA A 34 17.90 -19.47 -3.80
N GLU A 35 17.18 -19.57 -2.67
CA GLU A 35 16.25 -18.53 -2.20
C GLU A 35 17.02 -17.26 -1.83
N ARG A 36 18.17 -17.37 -1.15
CA ARG A 36 19.02 -16.23 -0.86
C ARG A 36 19.53 -15.54 -2.12
N ALA A 37 19.90 -16.33 -3.16
CA ALA A 37 20.29 -15.77 -4.44
C ALA A 37 19.15 -15.05 -5.14
N ALA A 38 17.95 -15.62 -5.11
CA ALA A 38 16.76 -14.99 -5.68
C ALA A 38 16.41 -13.66 -4.96
N VAL A 39 16.45 -13.65 -3.62
CA VAL A 39 16.23 -12.42 -2.83
C VAL A 39 17.30 -11.36 -3.15
N ARG A 40 18.58 -11.75 -3.24
CA ARG A 40 19.64 -10.81 -3.60
C ARG A 40 19.51 -10.24 -5.00
N ALA A 41 18.96 -11.01 -5.95
CA ALA A 41 18.71 -10.53 -7.31
C ALA A 41 17.60 -9.45 -7.36
N LEU A 42 16.74 -9.40 -6.36
CA LEU A 42 15.70 -8.37 -6.21
C LEU A 42 16.16 -7.17 -5.36
N ALA A 43 17.31 -7.28 -4.71
CA ALA A 43 17.84 -6.20 -3.91
C ALA A 43 18.38 -5.07 -4.78
N VAL A 44 18.25 -3.85 -4.29
CA VAL A 44 18.93 -2.69 -4.89
C VAL A 44 20.43 -2.95 -4.93
N PRO A 45 21.11 -2.82 -6.09
CA PRO A 45 22.54 -3.11 -6.20
C PRO A 45 23.37 -2.26 -5.23
N PRO A 46 24.46 -2.80 -4.65
CA PRO A 46 25.40 -2.01 -3.90
C PRO A 46 25.93 -0.82 -4.72
N GLY A 47 25.92 0.37 -4.16
CA GLY A 47 26.30 1.59 -4.86
C GLY A 47 25.22 2.22 -5.74
N HIS A 48 23.99 1.68 -5.70
CA HIS A 48 22.85 2.35 -6.32
C HIS A 48 22.71 3.76 -5.74
N THR A 49 22.70 4.74 -6.61
CA THR A 49 22.41 6.12 -6.24
C THR A 49 20.95 6.38 -6.55
N PRO A 50 20.14 6.82 -5.58
CA PRO A 50 18.75 7.23 -5.86
C PRO A 50 18.73 8.24 -7.01
N PRO A 51 17.65 8.28 -7.81
CA PRO A 51 17.51 9.29 -8.84
C PRO A 51 17.77 10.67 -8.25
N GLU A 52 18.64 11.43 -8.90
CA GLU A 52 18.91 12.80 -8.50
C GLU A 52 17.61 13.61 -8.56
N VAL A 53 17.35 14.42 -7.53
CA VAL A 53 16.25 15.39 -7.58
C VAL A 53 16.65 16.47 -8.58
N PRO A 54 16.04 16.54 -9.76
CA PRO A 54 16.57 17.37 -10.85
C PRO A 54 16.59 18.86 -10.51
N ASP A 55 15.59 19.30 -9.71
CA ASP A 55 15.41 20.68 -9.30
C ASP A 55 14.79 20.73 -7.89
N PRO A 56 15.49 21.28 -6.90
CA PRO A 56 14.96 21.41 -5.54
C PRO A 56 13.65 22.21 -5.47
N ALA A 57 13.49 23.25 -6.29
CA ALA A 57 12.27 24.05 -6.31
C ALA A 57 11.08 23.24 -6.86
N LEU A 58 11.33 22.41 -7.87
CA LEU A 58 10.32 21.49 -8.40
C LEU A 58 9.94 20.40 -7.41
N ALA A 59 10.92 19.89 -6.63
CA ALA A 59 10.67 18.95 -5.56
C ALA A 59 9.81 19.54 -4.44
N GLU A 60 10.12 20.77 -4.01
CA GLU A 60 9.32 21.52 -3.03
C GLU A 60 7.90 21.76 -3.55
N PHE A 61 7.75 22.13 -4.80
CA PHE A 61 6.43 22.29 -5.43
C PHE A 61 5.67 20.95 -5.43
N GLY A 62 6.33 19.84 -5.81
CA GLY A 62 5.75 18.49 -5.74
C GLY A 62 5.32 18.11 -4.33
N GLN A 63 6.12 18.43 -3.32
CA GLN A 63 5.77 18.23 -1.93
C GLN A 63 4.50 19.01 -1.52
N ARG A 64 4.37 20.26 -1.94
CA ARG A 64 3.16 21.06 -1.70
C ARG A 64 1.93 20.41 -2.36
N LEU A 65 2.06 19.95 -3.61
CA LEU A 65 0.98 19.27 -4.33
C LEU A 65 0.57 17.96 -3.65
N PHE A 66 1.51 17.23 -3.07
CA PHE A 66 1.23 15.98 -2.36
C PHE A 66 0.21 16.13 -1.22
N PHE A 67 0.18 17.28 -0.56
CA PHE A 67 -0.77 17.62 0.49
C PHE A 67 -1.97 18.45 0.02
N ASP A 68 -2.01 18.85 -1.25
CA ASP A 68 -3.02 19.77 -1.77
C ASP A 68 -4.30 19.05 -2.19
N ARG A 69 -5.38 19.28 -1.46
CA ARG A 69 -6.67 18.66 -1.75
C ARG A 69 -7.33 19.18 -3.02
N ARG A 70 -6.89 20.31 -3.56
CA ARG A 70 -7.39 20.86 -4.84
C ARG A 70 -7.07 19.95 -6.04
N LEU A 71 -6.24 18.91 -5.84
CA LEU A 71 -5.96 17.92 -6.87
C LEU A 71 -7.07 16.89 -7.04
N SER A 72 -7.96 16.68 -6.05
CA SER A 72 -9.14 15.84 -6.23
C SER A 72 -10.29 16.64 -6.85
N GLY A 73 -11.18 15.95 -7.57
CA GLY A 73 -12.29 16.55 -8.28
C GLY A 73 -13.25 17.31 -7.36
N ASP A 74 -13.43 16.82 -6.14
CA ASP A 74 -14.30 17.41 -5.11
C ASP A 74 -13.56 18.25 -4.04
N GLY A 75 -12.24 18.34 -4.12
CA GLY A 75 -11.42 19.10 -3.17
C GLY A 75 -11.27 18.48 -1.78
N ARG A 76 -11.64 17.20 -1.60
CA ARG A 76 -11.60 16.55 -0.27
C ARG A 76 -10.33 15.77 0.01
N PHE A 77 -9.69 15.23 -1.01
CA PHE A 77 -8.59 14.29 -0.91
C PHE A 77 -7.30 14.84 -1.52
N SER A 78 -6.18 14.39 -0.99
CA SER A 78 -4.84 14.62 -1.52
C SER A 78 -4.08 13.28 -1.55
N CYS A 79 -2.88 13.25 -2.11
CA CYS A 79 -2.01 12.07 -2.05
C CYS A 79 -1.78 11.63 -0.59
N ALA A 80 -1.54 12.61 0.30
CA ALA A 80 -1.34 12.37 1.73
C ALA A 80 -2.58 11.81 2.45
N SER A 81 -3.77 11.84 1.86
CA SER A 81 -4.96 11.21 2.45
C SER A 81 -4.82 9.69 2.54
N CYS A 82 -4.17 9.07 1.54
CA CYS A 82 -3.91 7.64 1.49
C CYS A 82 -2.44 7.32 1.82
N HIS A 83 -1.50 8.17 1.42
CA HIS A 83 -0.07 7.99 1.68
C HIS A 83 0.39 8.85 2.87
N GLN A 84 0.03 8.41 4.08
CA GLN A 84 0.28 9.14 5.32
C GLN A 84 1.75 8.97 5.75
N PRO A 85 2.54 10.06 5.89
CA PRO A 85 3.96 9.98 6.24
C PRO A 85 4.22 9.24 7.55
N GLU A 86 3.38 9.47 8.56
CA GLU A 86 3.46 8.87 9.90
C GLU A 86 3.15 7.36 9.91
N ARG A 87 2.63 6.83 8.78
CA ARG A 87 2.32 5.41 8.58
C ARG A 87 3.17 4.79 7.46
N ALA A 88 4.40 5.23 7.33
CA ALA A 88 5.29 4.80 6.25
C ALA A 88 4.65 4.99 4.86
N PHE A 89 3.92 6.07 4.66
CA PHE A 89 3.20 6.41 3.43
C PHE A 89 2.16 5.36 3.02
N THR A 90 1.47 4.74 3.99
CA THR A 90 0.25 3.94 3.80
C THR A 90 -0.91 4.57 4.56
N ASP A 91 -2.14 4.10 4.36
CA ASP A 91 -3.31 4.52 5.16
C ASP A 91 -3.61 3.56 6.32
N GLY A 92 -2.95 2.40 6.35
CA GLY A 92 -3.17 1.36 7.35
C GLY A 92 -4.50 0.60 7.18
N LEU A 93 -5.20 0.79 6.07
CA LEU A 93 -6.46 0.12 5.76
C LEU A 93 -6.24 -1.06 4.80
N ALA A 94 -7.08 -2.08 4.90
CA ALA A 94 -7.07 -3.18 3.93
C ALA A 94 -7.45 -2.69 2.52
N LEU A 95 -8.39 -1.76 2.45
CA LEU A 95 -8.82 -1.07 1.23
C LEU A 95 -8.96 0.43 1.52
N PRO A 96 -8.37 1.31 0.71
CA PRO A 96 -8.42 2.75 0.91
C PRO A 96 -9.83 3.31 0.68
N GLU A 97 -10.09 4.45 1.35
CA GLU A 97 -11.31 5.23 1.20
C GLU A 97 -10.92 6.65 0.76
N ALA A 98 -11.31 7.02 -0.46
CA ALA A 98 -11.11 8.33 -1.05
C ALA A 98 -12.42 8.82 -1.72
N ALA A 99 -12.42 9.23 -2.97
CA ALA A 99 -13.65 9.56 -3.71
C ALA A 99 -14.59 8.34 -3.80
N GLY A 100 -14.02 7.14 -3.82
CA GLY A 100 -14.71 5.87 -3.67
C GLY A 100 -13.87 4.87 -2.87
N ARG A 101 -14.41 3.67 -2.68
CA ARG A 101 -13.67 2.59 -2.04
C ARG A 101 -12.73 1.91 -3.04
N GLY A 102 -11.44 1.88 -2.74
CA GLY A 102 -10.45 1.19 -3.55
C GLY A 102 -10.60 -0.33 -3.54
N HIS A 103 -9.90 -1.00 -4.43
CA HIS A 103 -9.93 -2.46 -4.57
C HIS A 103 -8.70 -3.15 -3.99
N ARG A 104 -7.64 -2.40 -3.75
CA ARG A 104 -6.34 -2.88 -3.30
C ARG A 104 -5.80 -1.96 -2.23
N ASN A 105 -4.99 -2.52 -1.34
CA ASN A 105 -4.33 -1.78 -0.28
C ASN A 105 -3.45 -0.64 -0.84
N THR A 106 -3.38 0.48 -0.12
CA THR A 106 -2.46 1.58 -0.42
C THR A 106 -1.02 1.12 -0.18
N PRO A 107 -0.17 1.01 -1.21
CA PRO A 107 1.22 0.63 -1.04
C PRO A 107 2.02 1.78 -0.41
N THR A 108 3.12 1.45 0.26
CA THR A 108 4.09 2.45 0.72
C THR A 108 4.76 3.17 -0.46
N LEU A 109 5.15 4.43 -0.26
CA LEU A 109 5.98 5.17 -1.20
C LEU A 109 7.48 5.09 -0.88
N ILE A 110 7.88 4.39 0.19
CA ILE A 110 9.29 4.21 0.52
C ILE A 110 9.97 3.42 -0.60
N ASN A 111 11.06 3.96 -1.14
CA ASN A 111 11.83 3.41 -2.25
C ASN A 111 11.04 3.23 -3.56
N VAL A 112 9.88 3.85 -3.70
CA VAL A 112 9.02 3.70 -4.89
C VAL A 112 9.72 4.15 -6.19
N ALA A 113 10.68 5.08 -6.10
CA ALA A 113 11.42 5.58 -7.26
C ALA A 113 12.27 4.50 -7.95
N ASP A 114 12.61 3.43 -7.26
CA ASP A 114 13.41 2.33 -7.78
C ASP A 114 12.56 1.24 -8.46
N ASN A 115 11.24 1.36 -8.41
CA ASN A 115 10.35 0.38 -9.02
C ASN A 115 10.32 0.56 -10.56
N PRO A 116 10.49 -0.53 -11.32
CA PRO A 116 10.34 -0.49 -12.78
C PRO A 116 8.87 -0.45 -13.24
N TRP A 117 7.94 -0.83 -12.37
CA TRP A 117 6.50 -0.88 -12.63
C TRP A 117 5.72 -0.39 -11.42
N PHE A 118 4.59 0.23 -11.67
CA PHE A 118 3.69 0.79 -10.67
C PHE A 118 2.30 0.21 -10.81
N GLN A 119 1.45 0.38 -9.80
CA GLN A 119 0.23 -0.37 -9.55
C GLN A 119 0.52 -1.84 -9.22
N TRP A 120 -0.42 -2.50 -8.58
CA TRP A 120 -0.32 -3.93 -8.23
C TRP A 120 -0.25 -4.88 -9.44
N ASP A 121 -0.66 -4.41 -10.60
CA ASP A 121 -0.71 -5.14 -11.87
C ASP A 121 0.31 -4.63 -12.90
N GLY A 122 1.16 -3.68 -12.53
CA GLY A 122 2.14 -3.11 -13.44
C GLY A 122 1.53 -2.21 -14.52
N ALA A 123 0.35 -1.62 -14.26
CA ALA A 123 -0.35 -0.81 -15.26
C ALA A 123 0.36 0.51 -15.61
N ALA A 124 1.35 0.92 -14.83
CA ALA A 124 2.15 2.11 -15.08
C ALA A 124 3.65 1.76 -15.11
N ASP A 125 4.38 2.36 -16.03
CA ASP A 125 5.81 2.18 -16.30
C ASP A 125 6.68 3.33 -15.77
N SER A 126 6.07 4.31 -15.15
CA SER A 126 6.73 5.50 -14.63
C SER A 126 5.88 6.15 -13.54
N LEU A 127 6.51 6.92 -12.63
CA LEU A 127 5.78 7.72 -11.63
C LEU A 127 4.87 8.75 -12.29
N TRP A 128 5.21 9.21 -13.50
CA TRP A 128 4.38 10.13 -14.25
C TRP A 128 3.08 9.47 -14.72
N SER A 129 3.16 8.28 -15.35
CA SER A 129 1.97 7.54 -15.78
C SER A 129 1.14 7.06 -14.57
N GLN A 130 1.81 6.67 -13.48
CA GLN A 130 1.15 6.33 -12.21
C GLN A 130 0.30 7.50 -11.67
N MET A 131 0.86 8.71 -11.65
CA MET A 131 0.14 9.90 -11.20
C MET A 131 -1.13 10.16 -12.00
N LEU A 132 -1.09 10.02 -13.33
CA LEU A 132 -2.27 10.21 -14.17
C LEU A 132 -3.36 9.19 -13.87
N LEU A 133 -2.98 7.92 -13.67
CA LEU A 133 -3.94 6.88 -13.31
C LEU A 133 -4.65 7.19 -11.99
N VAL A 134 -3.92 7.68 -10.97
CA VAL A 134 -4.49 8.05 -9.66
C VAL A 134 -5.42 9.27 -9.77
N ILE A 135 -5.01 10.28 -10.53
CA ILE A 135 -5.80 11.51 -10.71
C ILE A 135 -7.14 11.19 -11.39
N GLU A 136 -7.10 10.37 -12.44
CA GLU A 136 -8.28 10.06 -13.26
C GLU A 136 -9.11 8.89 -12.74
N ASN A 137 -8.68 8.24 -11.66
CA ASN A 137 -9.44 7.14 -11.06
C ASN A 137 -10.63 7.68 -10.25
N PRO A 138 -11.88 7.31 -10.61
CA PRO A 138 -13.07 7.77 -9.89
C PRO A 138 -13.21 7.25 -8.45
N ARG A 139 -12.34 6.33 -8.04
CA ARG A 139 -12.27 5.83 -6.65
C ARG A 139 -11.15 6.45 -5.84
N GLU A 140 -10.26 7.22 -6.48
CA GLU A 140 -9.10 7.84 -5.84
C GLU A 140 -9.28 9.37 -5.82
N LEU A 141 -8.71 10.12 -6.77
CA LEU A 141 -8.85 11.57 -6.79
C LEU A 141 -10.05 12.07 -7.63
N ASP A 142 -10.67 11.22 -8.44
CA ASP A 142 -11.87 11.51 -9.25
C ASP A 142 -11.79 12.87 -9.97
N ASN A 143 -10.69 13.09 -10.64
CA ASN A 143 -10.43 14.32 -11.40
C ASN A 143 -10.08 13.97 -12.85
N ASP A 144 -9.81 14.96 -13.65
CA ASP A 144 -9.25 14.82 -14.98
C ASP A 144 -8.08 15.79 -15.18
N ARG A 145 -7.18 15.44 -16.10
CA ARG A 145 -5.96 16.22 -16.36
C ARG A 145 -6.22 17.63 -16.86
N LEU A 146 -7.36 17.88 -17.52
CA LEU A 146 -7.72 19.22 -17.99
C LEU A 146 -8.17 20.10 -16.83
N ASN A 147 -9.03 19.57 -15.95
CA ASN A 147 -9.46 20.27 -14.75
C ASN A 147 -8.27 20.50 -13.78
N LEU A 148 -7.37 19.52 -13.67
CA LEU A 148 -6.13 19.66 -12.92
C LEU A 148 -5.28 20.82 -13.48
N ALA A 149 -5.06 20.86 -14.79
CA ALA A 149 -4.32 21.94 -15.44
C ALA A 149 -4.99 23.32 -15.21
N HIS A 150 -6.32 23.39 -15.28
CA HIS A 150 -7.06 24.60 -14.95
C HIS A 150 -6.90 24.99 -13.48
N THR A 151 -6.91 24.03 -12.56
CA THR A 151 -6.70 24.27 -11.12
C THR A 151 -5.32 24.86 -10.87
N LEU A 152 -4.27 24.27 -11.43
CA LEU A 152 -2.90 24.78 -11.32
C LEU A 152 -2.76 26.19 -11.92
N TYR A 153 -3.36 26.43 -13.09
CA TYR A 153 -3.26 27.72 -13.78
C TYR A 153 -4.03 28.85 -13.08
N ARG A 154 -5.25 28.57 -12.58
CA ARG A 154 -6.14 29.59 -11.97
C ARG A 154 -5.70 29.96 -10.56
N ASN A 155 -5.10 29.04 -9.82
CA ASN A 155 -4.62 29.34 -8.47
C ASN A 155 -3.28 30.08 -8.54
N LYS A 156 -3.28 31.35 -8.11
CA LYS A 156 -2.11 32.23 -8.20
C LYS A 156 -0.89 31.70 -7.44
N ASP A 157 -1.13 31.10 -6.27
CA ASP A 157 -0.11 30.50 -5.41
C ASP A 157 0.55 29.27 -6.06
N LEU A 158 -0.23 28.38 -6.67
CA LEU A 158 0.29 27.20 -7.39
C LEU A 158 1.03 27.63 -8.66
N ARG A 159 0.46 28.55 -9.41
CA ARG A 159 1.10 29.07 -10.63
C ARG A 159 2.41 29.81 -10.33
N ALA A 160 2.50 30.53 -9.22
CA ALA A 160 3.72 31.21 -8.82
C ALA A 160 4.81 30.25 -8.38
N ALA A 161 4.43 29.15 -7.70
CA ALA A 161 5.36 28.13 -7.25
C ALA A 161 5.88 27.22 -8.38
N TYR A 162 5.16 27.15 -9.50
CA TYR A 162 5.58 26.37 -10.70
C TYR A 162 6.62 27.11 -11.56
N ARG A 163 6.84 28.41 -11.40
CA ARG A 163 7.75 29.26 -12.21
C ARG A 163 9.14 29.33 -11.64
#